data_ea3a2652a2ee66a95fbdcee2b13ccf28
#
_entry.id   ea3a2652a2ee66a95fbdcee2b13ccf28
#
_cell.length_a   1.000
_cell.length_b   1.000
_cell.length_c   1.000
_cell.angle_alpha   90.00
_cell.angle_beta   90.00
_cell.angle_gamma   90.00
#
_symmetry.space_group_name_H-M   'P 1'
#
loop_
_entity.id
_entity.type
_entity.pdbx_description
1 polymer ?
#
loop_
_entity_poly.entity_id
_entity_poly.type
_entity_poly.pdbx_seq_one_letter_code
_entity_poly.pdbx_strand_id
1 'polypeptide(L)'
;DGRGWPAQVAARAHARSATAEMHSGFGALRTQLPMNMRRTPDAYRWDASADRDIARIQEIWRELRAQHGAGGPFLCGAFSIVDAMFAPVVSRFLSYGVAMDANAQAFAEAIQSLPAWREWCAAGAAELEYLEGTERFRA
;
A
#
# COMPACT_ATOMS: atom_id res chain seq x y z
N ASP A 1 25.00 -6.25 1.96
CA ASP A 1 24.74 -4.85 1.60
C ASP A 1 23.28 -4.52 1.89
N GLY A 2 23.00 -3.76 2.95
CA GLY A 2 21.65 -3.38 3.34
C GLY A 2 21.03 -2.26 2.46
N ARG A 3 21.47 -2.13 1.20
CA ARG A 3 20.93 -1.17 0.25
C ARG A 3 19.46 -1.45 0.00
N GLY A 4 18.64 -0.42 0.13
CA GLY A 4 17.18 -0.53 0.03
C GLY A 4 16.44 -0.68 1.37
N TRP A 5 17.13 -0.87 2.48
CA TRP A 5 16.57 -0.82 3.83
C TRP A 5 17.06 0.40 4.60
N PRO A 6 16.31 0.87 5.63
CA PRO A 6 16.79 1.93 6.51
C PRO A 6 18.17 1.64 7.09
N ALA A 7 19.05 2.64 7.14
CA ALA A 7 20.41 2.48 7.65
C ALA A 7 20.41 2.23 9.18
N GLN A 8 19.52 2.87 9.91
CA GLN A 8 19.40 2.73 11.36
C GLN A 8 18.85 1.34 11.70
N VAL A 9 19.48 0.64 12.64
CA VAL A 9 19.24 -0.78 12.95
C VAL A 9 17.80 -1.04 13.40
N ALA A 10 17.27 -0.21 14.33
CA ALA A 10 15.90 -0.36 14.81
C ALA A 10 14.87 -0.10 13.70
N ALA A 11 15.06 0.94 12.91
CA ALA A 11 14.19 1.23 11.76
C ALA A 11 14.21 0.09 10.73
N ARG A 12 15.40 -0.47 10.45
CA ARG A 12 15.53 -1.61 9.55
C ARG A 12 14.84 -2.86 10.09
N ALA A 13 14.96 -3.16 11.37
CA ALA A 13 14.29 -4.29 12.01
C ALA A 13 12.76 -4.14 11.91
N HIS A 14 12.24 -2.96 12.26
CA HIS A 14 10.82 -2.66 12.20
C HIS A 14 10.28 -2.71 10.75
N ALA A 15 10.99 -2.09 9.79
CA ALA A 15 10.63 -2.15 8.38
C ALA A 15 10.58 -3.59 7.83
N ARG A 16 11.52 -4.45 8.21
CA ARG A 16 11.53 -5.87 7.82
C ARG A 16 10.36 -6.65 8.43
N SER A 17 10.03 -6.37 9.69
CA SER A 17 8.87 -6.97 10.36
C SER A 17 7.56 -6.57 9.67
N ALA A 18 7.36 -5.28 9.42
CA ALA A 18 6.19 -4.76 8.69
C ALA A 18 6.09 -5.34 7.27
N THR A 19 7.22 -5.49 6.58
CA THR A 19 7.28 -6.12 5.25
C THR A 19 6.87 -7.60 5.31
N ALA A 20 7.31 -8.34 6.32
CA ALA A 20 6.94 -9.74 6.51
C ALA A 20 5.43 -9.88 6.82
N GLU A 21 4.88 -9.01 7.67
CA GLU A 21 3.44 -8.95 7.95
C GLU A 21 2.65 -8.62 6.67
N MET A 22 3.12 -7.65 5.89
CA MET A 22 2.51 -7.32 4.59
C MET A 22 2.54 -8.51 3.62
N HIS A 23 3.64 -9.25 3.54
CA HIS A 23 3.79 -10.38 2.63
C HIS A 23 2.86 -11.55 2.99
N SER A 24 2.78 -11.91 4.26
CA SER A 24 2.06 -13.11 4.74
C SER A 24 0.62 -12.83 5.17
N GLY A 25 0.29 -11.58 5.48
CA GLY A 25 -0.99 -11.16 6.04
C GLY A 25 -1.98 -10.56 5.03
N PHE A 26 -3.04 -9.98 5.58
CA PHE A 26 -4.05 -9.18 4.88
C PHE A 26 -4.78 -9.94 3.76
N GLY A 27 -5.16 -11.19 4.08
CA GLY A 27 -5.86 -12.07 3.14
C GLY A 27 -7.23 -11.54 2.75
N ALA A 28 -7.98 -10.95 3.69
CA ALA A 28 -9.29 -10.37 3.41
C ALA A 28 -9.19 -9.15 2.47
N LEU A 29 -8.24 -8.25 2.72
CA LEU A 29 -7.95 -7.14 1.82
C LEU A 29 -7.64 -7.62 0.41
N ARG A 30 -6.73 -8.60 0.26
CA ARG A 30 -6.32 -9.10 -1.06
C ARG A 30 -7.45 -9.75 -1.83
N THR A 31 -8.32 -10.48 -1.14
CA THR A 31 -9.45 -11.19 -1.72
C THR A 31 -10.58 -10.26 -2.11
N GLN A 32 -10.90 -9.30 -1.24
CA GLN A 32 -12.06 -8.43 -1.43
C GLN A 32 -11.72 -7.14 -2.18
N LEU A 33 -10.48 -6.65 -2.09
CA LEU A 33 -9.99 -5.49 -2.81
C LEU A 33 -8.81 -5.91 -3.72
N PRO A 34 -9.01 -6.78 -4.71
CA PRO A 34 -7.94 -7.21 -5.61
C PRO A 34 -7.35 -6.01 -6.36
N MET A 35 -6.04 -6.08 -6.63
CA MET A 35 -5.36 -4.99 -7.33
C MET A 35 -5.85 -4.87 -8.76
N ASN A 36 -6.32 -3.70 -9.14
CA ASN A 36 -6.78 -3.38 -10.49
C ASN A 36 -6.49 -1.91 -10.79
N MET A 37 -5.55 -1.66 -11.70
CA MET A 37 -5.13 -0.30 -12.08
C MET A 37 -6.14 0.44 -12.94
N ARG A 38 -7.12 -0.25 -13.52
CA ARG A 38 -8.20 0.35 -14.30
C ARG A 38 -9.41 0.74 -13.47
N ARG A 39 -9.46 0.24 -12.22
CA ARG A 39 -10.60 0.47 -11.36
C ARG A 39 -10.59 1.88 -10.78
N THR A 40 -11.75 2.50 -10.76
CA THR A 40 -12.05 3.73 -10.03
C THR A 40 -13.01 3.43 -8.88
N PRO A 41 -13.01 4.22 -7.81
CA PRO A 41 -13.96 4.05 -6.70
C PRO A 41 -15.42 4.06 -7.19
N ASP A 42 -16.23 3.15 -6.64
CA ASP A 42 -17.65 2.97 -6.96
C ASP A 42 -18.48 2.57 -5.71
N ALA A 43 -19.66 2.02 -5.92
CA ALA A 43 -20.55 1.59 -4.84
C ALA A 43 -20.17 0.25 -4.19
N TYR A 44 -19.12 -0.43 -4.67
CA TYR A 44 -18.68 -1.71 -4.07
C TYR A 44 -18.35 -1.57 -2.59
N ARG A 45 -18.74 -2.57 -1.83
CA ARG A 45 -18.47 -2.66 -0.39
C ARG A 45 -17.83 -4.00 -0.06
N TRP A 46 -16.97 -3.98 0.92
CA TRP A 46 -16.31 -5.14 1.52
C TRP A 46 -16.84 -5.38 2.94
N ASP A 47 -16.47 -6.49 3.55
CA ASP A 47 -16.93 -6.84 4.89
C ASP A 47 -15.95 -6.42 6.00
N ALA A 48 -16.35 -6.62 7.25
CA ALA A 48 -15.58 -6.26 8.44
C ALA A 48 -14.21 -6.97 8.54
N SER A 49 -13.97 -8.06 7.79
CA SER A 49 -12.65 -8.69 7.79
C SER A 49 -11.63 -7.87 7.02
N ALA A 50 -12.03 -7.30 5.90
CA ALA A 50 -11.17 -6.36 5.17
C ALA A 50 -11.01 -5.02 5.91
N ASP A 51 -12.05 -4.55 6.63
CA ASP A 51 -11.92 -3.36 7.50
C ASP A 51 -10.84 -3.55 8.57
N ARG A 52 -10.74 -4.74 9.17
CA ARG A 52 -9.66 -5.04 10.13
C ARG A 52 -8.28 -4.99 9.48
N ASP A 53 -8.14 -5.56 8.29
CA ASP A 53 -6.89 -5.50 7.53
C ASP A 53 -6.50 -4.03 7.20
N ILE A 54 -7.46 -3.23 6.74
CA ILE A 54 -7.28 -1.80 6.44
C ILE A 54 -6.85 -1.03 7.68
N ALA A 55 -7.52 -1.25 8.82
CA ALA A 55 -7.19 -0.57 10.07
C ALA A 55 -5.77 -0.93 10.54
N ARG A 56 -5.39 -2.23 10.48
CA ARG A 56 -4.04 -2.68 10.86
C ARG A 56 -2.95 -2.10 9.94
N ILE A 57 -3.20 -2.04 8.66
CA ILE A 57 -2.26 -1.42 7.70
C ILE A 57 -2.02 0.06 8.04
N GLN A 58 -3.08 0.82 8.28
CA GLN A 58 -2.94 2.23 8.64
C GLN A 58 -2.23 2.41 10.00
N GLU A 59 -2.43 1.49 10.94
CA GLU A 59 -1.69 1.45 12.20
C GLU A 59 -0.19 1.25 11.96
N ILE A 60 0.21 0.25 11.15
CA ILE A 60 1.60 -0.01 10.78
C ILE A 60 2.25 1.24 10.16
N TRP A 61 1.56 1.89 9.23
CA TRP A 61 2.08 3.10 8.59
C TRP A 61 2.27 4.24 9.60
N ARG A 62 1.32 4.40 10.52
CA ARG A 62 1.39 5.40 11.59
C ARG A 62 2.55 5.13 12.54
N GLU A 63 2.74 3.88 12.95
CA GLU A 63 3.83 3.47 13.85
C GLU A 63 5.21 3.70 13.22
N LEU A 64 5.40 3.24 11.98
CA LEU A 64 6.66 3.43 11.26
C LEU A 64 7.00 4.91 11.09
N ARG A 65 6.03 5.72 10.66
CA ARG A 65 6.24 7.15 10.45
C ARG A 65 6.47 7.89 11.77
N ALA A 66 5.77 7.55 12.83
CA ALA A 66 5.96 8.16 14.15
C ALA A 66 7.35 7.89 14.74
N GLN A 67 7.86 6.67 14.54
CA GLN A 67 9.14 6.25 15.14
C GLN A 67 10.35 6.53 14.23
N HIS A 68 10.17 6.47 12.91
CA HIS A 68 11.27 6.46 11.95
C HIS A 68 11.08 7.40 10.76
N GLY A 69 9.96 8.09 10.65
CA GLY A 69 9.62 8.94 9.51
C GLY A 69 10.32 10.31 9.48
N ALA A 70 11.04 10.68 10.54
CA ALA A 70 11.77 11.95 10.56
C ALA A 70 12.82 12.00 9.44
N GLY A 71 12.68 12.93 8.52
CA GLY A 71 13.63 13.11 7.41
C GLY A 71 13.08 12.81 6.02
N GLY A 72 11.77 12.51 5.89
CA GLY A 72 11.19 12.37 4.58
C GLY A 72 9.72 11.93 4.58
N PRO A 73 9.10 11.84 3.42
CA PRO A 73 7.67 11.58 3.29
C PRO A 73 7.30 10.09 3.38
N PHE A 74 8.27 9.19 3.38
CA PHE A 74 8.06 7.74 3.36
C PHE A 74 8.00 7.13 4.76
N LEU A 75 7.71 5.84 4.87
CA LEU A 75 7.44 5.16 6.15
C LEU A 75 8.62 5.25 7.12
N CYS A 76 9.85 5.20 6.61
CA CYS A 76 11.06 5.35 7.41
C CYS A 76 11.91 6.57 6.96
N GLY A 77 11.25 7.64 6.55
CA GLY A 77 11.88 8.87 6.07
C GLY A 77 12.22 8.80 4.58
N ALA A 78 13.35 8.22 4.21
CA ALA A 78 13.72 7.98 2.82
C ALA A 78 13.00 6.75 2.25
N PHE A 79 12.77 6.75 0.93
CA PHE A 79 12.20 5.60 0.23
C PHE A 79 13.03 4.33 0.44
N SER A 80 12.36 3.23 0.75
CA SER A 80 13.01 1.95 1.03
C SER A 80 12.12 0.76 0.60
N ILE A 81 12.60 -0.45 0.77
CA ILE A 81 11.87 -1.67 0.41
C ILE A 81 10.50 -1.75 1.08
N VAL A 82 10.34 -1.28 2.32
CA VAL A 82 9.04 -1.31 3.00
C VAL A 82 8.00 -0.47 2.26
N ASP A 83 8.39 0.66 1.69
CA ASP A 83 7.49 1.51 0.91
C ASP A 83 7.07 0.83 -0.39
N ALA A 84 8.02 0.20 -1.08
CA ALA A 84 7.74 -0.59 -2.28
C ALA A 84 6.78 -1.76 -2.01
N MET A 85 6.93 -2.42 -0.86
CA MET A 85 6.05 -3.53 -0.47
C MET A 85 4.62 -3.08 -0.14
N PHE A 86 4.44 -1.86 0.38
CA PHE A 86 3.11 -1.29 0.62
C PHE A 86 2.53 -0.53 -0.58
N ALA A 87 3.28 -0.27 -1.62
CA ALA A 87 2.77 0.39 -2.84
C ALA A 87 1.54 -0.32 -3.45
N PRO A 88 1.48 -1.67 -3.59
CA PRO A 88 0.28 -2.36 -4.04
C PRO A 88 -0.94 -2.18 -3.12
N VAL A 89 -0.74 -1.89 -1.84
CA VAL A 89 -1.83 -1.56 -0.90
C VAL A 89 -2.35 -0.16 -1.17
N VAL A 90 -1.46 0.80 -1.40
CA VAL A 90 -1.85 2.17 -1.82
C VAL A 90 -2.72 2.10 -3.07
N SER A 91 -2.34 1.30 -4.08
CA SER A 91 -3.17 1.10 -5.28
C SER A 91 -4.58 0.62 -4.93
N ARG A 92 -4.71 -0.40 -4.05
CA ARG A 92 -6.01 -0.90 -3.61
C ARG A 92 -6.83 0.18 -2.90
N PHE A 93 -6.22 0.91 -1.98
CA PHE A 93 -6.91 1.96 -1.24
C PHE A 93 -7.47 3.03 -2.16
N LEU A 94 -6.70 3.43 -3.16
CA LEU A 94 -7.14 4.42 -4.17
C LEU A 94 -8.24 3.85 -5.07
N SER A 95 -8.06 2.63 -5.60
CA SER A 95 -9.02 2.01 -6.54
C SER A 95 -10.38 1.73 -5.93
N TYR A 96 -10.44 1.50 -4.62
CA TYR A 96 -11.70 1.18 -3.92
C TYR A 96 -12.24 2.33 -3.07
N GLY A 97 -11.56 3.48 -3.05
CA GLY A 97 -11.99 4.63 -2.26
C GLY A 97 -11.95 4.38 -0.75
N VAL A 98 -10.95 3.63 -0.29
CA VAL A 98 -10.75 3.36 1.15
C VAL A 98 -10.52 4.67 1.89
N ALA A 99 -11.25 4.88 2.99
CA ALA A 99 -11.04 6.03 3.86
C ALA A 99 -9.66 5.95 4.53
N MET A 100 -8.85 6.97 4.32
CA MET A 100 -7.49 7.08 4.87
C MET A 100 -7.42 8.19 5.91
N ASP A 101 -6.75 7.92 7.04
CA ASP A 101 -6.38 8.98 7.97
C ASP A 101 -5.31 9.91 7.35
N ALA A 102 -5.05 11.05 7.99
CA ALA A 102 -4.11 12.04 7.45
C ALA A 102 -2.69 11.48 7.24
N ASN A 103 -2.27 10.52 8.07
CA ASN A 103 -0.96 9.88 7.94
C ASN A 103 -0.90 8.93 6.74
N ALA A 104 -1.94 8.13 6.55
CA ALA A 104 -2.06 7.21 5.42
C ALA A 104 -2.20 7.97 4.10
N GLN A 105 -2.96 9.08 4.11
CA GLN A 105 -3.11 9.95 2.95
C GLN A 105 -1.76 10.56 2.53
N ALA A 106 -1.00 11.11 3.49
CA ALA A 106 0.31 11.70 3.21
C ALA A 106 1.30 10.64 2.66
N PHE A 107 1.25 9.41 3.16
CA PHE A 107 2.06 8.32 2.62
C PHE A 107 1.62 7.93 1.19
N ALA A 108 0.32 7.81 0.95
CA ALA A 108 -0.21 7.50 -0.38
C ALA A 108 0.17 8.59 -1.40
N GLU A 109 0.13 9.86 -1.04
CA GLU A 109 0.58 10.98 -1.87
C GLU A 109 2.08 10.88 -2.18
N ALA A 110 2.90 10.53 -1.19
CA ALA A 110 4.33 10.31 -1.39
C ALA A 110 4.61 9.19 -2.39
N ILE A 111 3.92 8.06 -2.30
CA ILE A 111 4.02 6.96 -3.27
C ILE A 111 3.60 7.42 -4.67
N GLN A 112 2.48 8.12 -4.79
CA GLN A 112 1.96 8.63 -6.08
C GLN A 112 2.88 9.67 -6.74
N SER A 113 3.70 10.37 -5.96
CA SER A 113 4.68 11.32 -6.48
C SER A 113 5.84 10.66 -7.23
N LEU A 114 6.10 9.38 -7.01
CA LEU A 114 7.20 8.65 -7.62
C LEU A 114 6.98 8.45 -9.13
N PRO A 115 7.95 8.78 -9.99
CA PRO A 115 7.87 8.49 -11.42
C PRO A 115 7.63 7.01 -11.72
N ALA A 116 8.34 6.11 -11.03
CA ALA A 116 8.16 4.66 -11.18
C ALA A 116 6.75 4.17 -10.83
N TRP A 117 6.10 4.79 -9.84
CA TRP A 117 4.70 4.50 -9.53
C TRP A 117 3.78 4.84 -10.70
N ARG A 118 3.95 6.04 -11.28
CA ARG A 118 3.11 6.50 -12.40
C ARG A 118 3.29 5.62 -13.63
N GLU A 119 4.53 5.26 -13.94
CA GLU A 119 4.87 4.35 -15.04
C GLU A 119 4.20 2.98 -14.83
N TRP A 120 4.32 2.41 -13.64
CA TRP A 120 3.70 1.13 -13.30
C TRP A 120 2.17 1.17 -13.39
N CYS A 121 1.53 2.22 -12.88
CA CYS A 121 0.08 2.39 -12.99
C CYS A 121 -0.37 2.54 -14.45
N ALA A 122 0.36 3.33 -15.24
CA ALA A 122 0.05 3.52 -16.66
C ALA A 122 0.20 2.21 -17.45
N ALA A 123 1.25 1.45 -17.21
CA ALA A 123 1.45 0.15 -17.84
C ALA A 123 0.32 -0.85 -17.46
N GLY A 124 -0.01 -0.95 -16.18
CA GLY A 124 -1.10 -1.83 -15.72
C GLY A 124 -2.49 -1.41 -16.23
N ALA A 125 -2.73 -0.11 -16.40
CA ALA A 125 -3.98 0.37 -17.00
C ALA A 125 -4.07 0.07 -18.51
N ALA A 126 -2.93 0.00 -19.20
CA ALA A 126 -2.85 -0.29 -20.63
C ALA A 126 -2.85 -1.79 -20.96
N GLU A 127 -2.71 -2.69 -19.98
CA GLU A 127 -2.76 -4.13 -20.23
C GLU A 127 -4.09 -4.55 -20.84
N LEU A 128 -4.03 -5.40 -21.87
CA LEU A 128 -5.21 -5.93 -22.55
C LEU A 128 -5.74 -7.18 -21.85
N GLU A 129 -4.87 -7.91 -21.19
CA GLU A 129 -5.24 -9.10 -20.41
C GLU A 129 -5.92 -8.70 -19.10
N TYR A 130 -6.86 -9.53 -18.68
CA TYR A 130 -7.53 -9.34 -17.38
C TYR A 130 -7.79 -10.69 -16.72
N LEU A 131 -7.88 -10.68 -15.40
CA LEU A 131 -8.28 -11.83 -14.61
C LEU A 131 -9.75 -11.65 -14.21
N GLU A 132 -10.62 -12.52 -14.68
CA GLU A 132 -12.06 -12.47 -14.41
C GLU A 132 -12.37 -12.30 -12.91
N GLY A 133 -11.60 -12.98 -12.05
CA GLY A 133 -11.74 -12.86 -10.61
C GLY A 133 -11.45 -11.45 -10.04
N THR A 134 -10.69 -10.61 -10.74
CA THR A 134 -10.40 -9.22 -10.31
C THR A 134 -11.36 -8.21 -10.92
N GLU A 135 -11.98 -8.53 -12.05
CA GLU A 135 -12.93 -7.66 -12.76
C GLU A 135 -14.37 -7.81 -12.26
N ARG A 136 -14.73 -8.94 -11.65
CA ARG A 136 -16.09 -9.23 -11.17
C ARG A 136 -16.63 -8.28 -10.10
N PHE A 137 -15.77 -7.43 -9.53
CA PHE A 137 -16.16 -6.41 -8.55
C PHE A 137 -16.45 -5.04 -9.17
N ARG A 138 -16.68 -4.99 -10.47
CA ARG A 138 -17.27 -3.81 -11.11
C ARG A 138 -18.76 -3.76 -10.74
N ALA A 139 -19.19 -2.60 -10.27
CA ALA A 139 -20.61 -2.33 -10.05
C ALA A 139 -21.36 -2.24 -11.38
#